data_da589455223c2a4756eb55b1ba2715c3
#
_entry.id   da589455223c2a4756eb55b1ba2715c3
#
_cell.length_a   1.000
_cell.length_b   1.000
_cell.length_c   1.000
_cell.angle_alpha   90.00
_cell.angle_beta   90.00
_cell.angle_gamma   90.00
#
_symmetry.space_group_name_H-M   'P 1'
#
loop_
_entity.id
_entity.type
_entity.pdbx_description
1 polymer ?
#
loop_
_entity_poly.entity_id
_entity_poly.type
_entity_poly.pdbx_seq_one_letter_code
_entity_poly.pdbx_strand_id
1 'polypeptide(L)'
;MIVTALVAVGMTFSVLGEEVRTLGSFGEIRKMSAAEAAKGRPVELSGVVTYAISDKGFVLSPFGPSGLRDQNAVFVKSDRRMDVGRTLTVRGRTFVWENIAAMEAHDIAVAGLITLPPPDIPKWSDVRKGWRNLRRARCRGFVDAVDFHTDEKGRVWTYLTTFGASVRISGRVEGAERMVGVAIEADGITRNSFDAEGRALAAWFEIASPNDVRIYATRNEWGMYALFAILSVLAIAALGFGIAYLRARRKRKDMELVAADRRRIAAQLHDTIDQHLAGANFLLTAALASEALPDTERGHVENAAQVLADAKAATRDMIVSLQTESIGDAL
;
A
#
# COMPACT_ATOMS: atom_id res chain seq x y z
N MET A 1 -27.21 -42.22 96.47
CA MET A 1 -26.17 -41.36 95.93
C MET A 1 -25.83 -41.91 94.58
N ILE A 2 -26.32 -41.24 93.55
CA ILE A 2 -26.08 -41.58 92.11
C ILE A 2 -25.14 -40.48 91.55
N VAL A 3 -23.93 -40.88 91.20
CA VAL A 3 -22.96 -40.00 90.58
C VAL A 3 -23.14 -40.11 89.06
N THR A 4 -23.60 -39.03 88.43
CA THR A 4 -23.79 -38.91 86.97
C THR A 4 -22.47 -38.45 86.36
N ALA A 5 -21.80 -39.31 85.58
CA ALA A 5 -20.63 -38.98 84.84
C ALA A 5 -21.04 -38.29 83.50
N LEU A 6 -20.64 -37.04 83.29
CA LEU A 6 -20.84 -36.26 82.08
C LEU A 6 -19.64 -36.54 81.10
N VAL A 7 -19.89 -37.29 80.04
CA VAL A 7 -18.90 -37.48 78.98
C VAL A 7 -19.05 -36.33 77.97
N ALA A 8 -18.10 -35.40 78.02
CA ALA A 8 -17.97 -34.34 76.97
C ALA A 8 -17.28 -34.92 75.73
N VAL A 9 -18.06 -35.14 74.66
CA VAL A 9 -17.53 -35.45 73.35
C VAL A 9 -17.04 -34.14 72.70
N GLY A 10 -15.75 -33.90 72.75
CA GLY A 10 -15.11 -32.83 72.07
C GLY A 10 -15.07 -33.14 70.52
N MET A 11 -16.02 -32.60 69.77
CA MET A 11 -15.89 -32.54 68.30
C MET A 11 -14.87 -31.47 67.94
N THR A 12 -13.63 -31.86 67.66
CA THR A 12 -12.66 -31.03 66.97
C THR A 12 -13.05 -30.95 65.52
N PHE A 13 -13.69 -29.84 65.13
CA PHE A 13 -13.82 -29.48 63.69
C PHE A 13 -12.42 -29.13 63.20
N SER A 14 -11.76 -30.07 62.51
CA SER A 14 -10.64 -29.79 61.63
C SER A 14 -11.19 -29.06 60.41
N VAL A 15 -11.14 -27.73 60.41
CA VAL A 15 -11.30 -26.95 59.22
C VAL A 15 -10.05 -27.25 58.40
N LEU A 16 -10.16 -28.22 57.47
CA LEU A 16 -9.23 -28.39 56.37
C LEU A 16 -9.28 -27.10 55.55
N GLY A 17 -8.41 -26.15 55.90
CA GLY A 17 -8.15 -25.00 55.06
C GLY A 17 -7.62 -25.52 53.72
N GLU A 18 -8.45 -25.52 52.70
CA GLU A 18 -8.02 -25.76 51.32
C GLU A 18 -6.88 -24.76 51.07
N GLU A 19 -5.66 -25.25 50.96
CA GLU A 19 -4.48 -24.43 50.66
C GLU A 19 -4.74 -23.76 49.31
N VAL A 20 -5.16 -22.49 49.34
CA VAL A 20 -5.51 -21.74 48.11
C VAL A 20 -4.24 -21.58 47.31
N ARG A 21 -4.09 -22.43 46.29
CA ARG A 21 -2.95 -22.41 45.39
C ARG A 21 -2.77 -21.01 44.77
N THR A 22 -1.58 -20.43 44.94
CA THR A 22 -1.20 -19.16 44.29
C THR A 22 -1.08 -19.35 42.79
N LEU A 23 -1.72 -18.50 42.04
CA LEU A 23 -1.64 -18.49 40.56
C LEU A 23 -0.33 -17.87 40.13
N GLY A 24 0.45 -18.60 39.34
CA GLY A 24 1.78 -18.15 38.83
C GLY A 24 1.85 -17.93 37.32
N SER A 25 0.72 -18.07 36.63
CA SER A 25 0.72 -18.01 35.16
C SER A 25 -0.28 -16.99 34.64
N PHE A 26 0.19 -16.14 33.71
CA PHE A 26 -0.66 -15.22 32.94
C PHE A 26 -1.80 -15.94 32.21
N GLY A 27 -1.51 -17.13 31.68
CA GLY A 27 -2.48 -17.95 30.96
C GLY A 27 -3.62 -18.47 31.85
N GLU A 28 -3.34 -18.75 33.12
CA GLU A 28 -4.38 -19.14 34.08
C GLU A 28 -5.35 -17.99 34.35
N ILE A 29 -4.83 -16.77 34.54
CA ILE A 29 -5.68 -15.59 34.76
C ILE A 29 -6.50 -15.26 33.51
N ARG A 30 -5.88 -15.30 32.33
CA ARG A 30 -6.54 -14.98 31.06
C ARG A 30 -7.68 -15.92 30.67
N LYS A 31 -7.61 -17.16 31.11
CA LYS A 31 -8.66 -18.18 30.91
C LYS A 31 -9.74 -18.19 31.99
N MET A 32 -9.54 -17.44 33.05
CA MET A 32 -10.44 -17.40 34.18
C MET A 32 -11.71 -16.64 33.83
N SER A 33 -12.86 -17.14 34.23
CA SER A 33 -14.13 -16.43 34.14
C SER A 33 -14.18 -15.23 35.10
N ALA A 34 -15.03 -14.26 34.84
CA ALA A 34 -15.24 -13.13 35.72
C ALA A 34 -15.69 -13.61 37.12
N ALA A 35 -16.55 -14.63 37.18
CA ALA A 35 -17.03 -15.20 38.45
C ALA A 35 -15.91 -15.86 39.26
N GLU A 36 -14.95 -16.50 38.62
CA GLU A 36 -13.77 -17.05 39.27
C GLU A 36 -12.80 -15.97 39.75
N ALA A 37 -12.57 -14.95 38.90
CA ALA A 37 -11.73 -13.82 39.26
C ALA A 37 -12.25 -13.03 40.45
N ALA A 38 -13.57 -12.92 40.60
CA ALA A 38 -14.23 -12.27 41.76
C ALA A 38 -13.95 -12.95 43.09
N LYS A 39 -13.48 -14.22 43.12
CA LYS A 39 -13.14 -14.95 44.36
C LYS A 39 -11.86 -14.44 45.01
N GLY A 40 -11.10 -13.55 44.43
CA GLY A 40 -9.92 -12.94 45.03
C GLY A 40 -8.76 -13.91 45.26
N ARG A 41 -8.49 -14.82 44.34
CA ARG A 41 -7.40 -15.81 44.46
C ARG A 41 -6.03 -15.15 44.52
N PRO A 42 -5.09 -15.64 45.35
CA PRO A 42 -3.74 -15.11 45.42
C PRO A 42 -3.00 -15.32 44.08
N VAL A 43 -2.25 -14.31 43.66
CA VAL A 43 -1.52 -14.27 42.38
C VAL A 43 -0.11 -13.76 42.61
N GLU A 44 0.87 -14.37 41.95
CA GLU A 44 2.23 -13.87 41.83
C GLU A 44 2.65 -13.96 40.35
N LEU A 45 2.92 -12.80 39.69
CA LEU A 45 3.33 -12.74 38.30
C LEU A 45 4.61 -11.95 38.14
N SER A 46 5.53 -12.47 37.33
CA SER A 46 6.72 -11.75 36.91
C SER A 46 6.62 -11.42 35.40
N GLY A 47 6.83 -10.16 35.05
CA GLY A 47 6.68 -9.72 33.65
C GLY A 47 7.23 -8.33 33.43
N VAL A 48 6.87 -7.75 32.29
CA VAL A 48 7.26 -6.40 31.90
C VAL A 48 6.01 -5.52 31.70
N VAL A 49 6.12 -4.27 32.14
CA VAL A 49 5.08 -3.26 31.89
C VAL A 49 5.08 -2.90 30.43
N THR A 50 4.00 -3.18 29.73
CA THR A 50 3.86 -2.90 28.29
C THR A 50 3.05 -1.66 28.01
N TYR A 51 2.23 -1.22 28.97
CA TYR A 51 1.42 -0.02 28.86
C TYR A 51 1.01 0.50 30.24
N ALA A 52 1.01 1.82 30.42
CA ALA A 52 0.54 2.48 31.65
C ALA A 52 -0.85 3.07 31.41
N ILE A 53 -1.82 2.66 32.23
CA ILE A 53 -3.20 3.18 32.17
C ILE A 53 -3.35 4.26 33.24
N SER A 54 -2.83 5.45 32.94
CA SER A 54 -2.97 6.63 33.80
C SER A 54 -2.83 6.30 35.31
N ASP A 55 -3.80 6.68 36.13
CA ASP A 55 -3.90 6.50 37.58
C ASP A 55 -4.55 5.18 37.99
N LYS A 56 -4.89 4.30 37.08
CA LYS A 56 -5.64 3.07 37.37
C LYS A 56 -4.77 1.82 37.49
N GLY A 57 -3.56 1.87 36.94
CA GLY A 57 -2.67 0.73 36.88
C GLY A 57 -1.92 0.60 35.56
N PHE A 58 -1.54 -0.60 35.24
CA PHE A 58 -0.72 -0.89 34.07
C PHE A 58 -1.03 -2.28 33.49
N VAL A 59 -0.59 -2.48 32.25
CA VAL A 59 -0.65 -3.79 31.59
C VAL A 59 0.69 -4.49 31.79
N LEU A 60 0.64 -5.69 32.38
CA LEU A 60 1.80 -6.56 32.57
C LEU A 60 1.75 -7.69 31.55
N SER A 61 2.85 -7.90 30.83
CA SER A 61 2.99 -8.98 29.85
C SER A 61 4.10 -9.93 30.26
N PRO A 62 3.95 -11.25 30.00
CA PRO A 62 5.01 -12.20 30.25
C PRO A 62 6.24 -11.89 29.40
N PHE A 63 7.40 -11.94 30.03
CA PHE A 63 8.70 -11.74 29.41
C PHE A 63 9.62 -12.90 29.79
N GLY A 64 10.34 -13.45 28.83
CA GLY A 64 11.23 -14.59 29.05
C GLY A 64 12.33 -14.67 28.00
N PRO A 65 13.14 -15.75 27.98
CA PRO A 65 14.24 -15.93 27.04
C PRO A 65 13.84 -15.83 25.56
N SER A 66 12.58 -16.13 25.25
CA SER A 66 11.98 -15.98 23.90
C SER A 66 11.46 -14.58 23.62
N GLY A 67 11.71 -13.60 24.48
CA GLY A 67 11.27 -12.21 24.36
C GLY A 67 9.87 -11.95 24.95
N LEU A 68 9.27 -10.84 24.51
CA LEU A 68 7.95 -10.39 24.93
C LEU A 68 6.83 -11.27 24.34
N ARG A 69 5.94 -11.77 25.20
CA ARG A 69 4.75 -12.55 24.82
C ARG A 69 3.48 -11.79 25.16
N ASP A 70 3.16 -10.77 24.37
CA ASP A 70 1.97 -9.93 24.57
C ASP A 70 0.63 -10.69 24.53
N GLN A 71 0.65 -11.97 24.14
CA GLN A 71 -0.59 -12.74 23.94
C GLN A 71 -1.38 -12.97 25.24
N ASN A 72 -0.71 -12.92 26.36
CA ASN A 72 -1.29 -13.21 27.68
C ASN A 72 -1.20 -12.02 28.65
N ALA A 73 -1.19 -10.80 28.13
CA ALA A 73 -1.12 -9.60 28.96
C ALA A 73 -2.30 -9.53 29.94
N VAL A 74 -2.04 -9.07 31.15
CA VAL A 74 -3.01 -8.92 32.25
C VAL A 74 -3.00 -7.48 32.75
N PHE A 75 -4.20 -6.94 33.01
CA PHE A 75 -4.30 -5.65 33.67
C PHE A 75 -4.01 -5.81 35.17
N VAL A 76 -3.14 -4.93 35.69
CA VAL A 76 -2.77 -4.84 37.08
C VAL A 76 -3.25 -3.51 37.64
N LYS A 77 -4.23 -3.55 38.54
CA LYS A 77 -4.67 -2.37 39.27
C LYS A 77 -3.62 -2.02 40.32
N SER A 78 -3.17 -0.76 40.32
CA SER A 78 -2.18 -0.26 41.28
C SER A 78 -2.30 1.26 41.38
N ASP A 79 -2.11 1.79 42.57
CA ASP A 79 -1.99 3.23 42.81
C ASP A 79 -0.59 3.75 42.47
N ARG A 80 0.38 2.86 42.26
CA ARG A 80 1.73 3.23 41.82
C ARG A 80 1.80 3.36 40.32
N ARG A 81 2.26 4.50 39.82
CA ARG A 81 2.57 4.68 38.40
C ARG A 81 3.83 3.90 38.05
N MET A 82 3.74 3.09 37.00
CA MET A 82 4.85 2.29 36.48
C MET A 82 5.21 2.74 35.08
N ASP A 83 6.50 2.88 34.83
CA ASP A 83 7.01 3.21 33.50
C ASP A 83 6.98 1.98 32.59
N VAL A 84 6.70 2.20 31.33
CA VAL A 84 6.76 1.17 30.29
C VAL A 84 8.19 0.65 30.14
N GLY A 85 8.33 -0.67 30.03
CA GLY A 85 9.64 -1.34 29.96
C GLY A 85 10.17 -1.81 31.33
N ARG A 86 9.56 -1.43 32.45
CA ARG A 86 9.95 -1.95 33.76
C ARG A 86 9.63 -3.42 33.88
N THR A 87 10.58 -4.21 34.32
CA THR A 87 10.38 -5.62 34.70
C THR A 87 10.04 -5.69 36.18
N LEU A 88 8.94 -6.39 36.49
CA LEU A 88 8.37 -6.44 37.86
C LEU A 88 8.03 -7.88 38.27
N THR A 89 8.06 -8.12 39.56
CA THR A 89 7.28 -9.21 40.18
C THR A 89 6.16 -8.56 40.98
N VAL A 90 4.92 -8.95 40.71
CA VAL A 90 3.71 -8.40 41.33
C VAL A 90 3.02 -9.50 42.10
N ARG A 91 2.72 -9.23 43.39
CA ARG A 91 1.90 -10.08 44.23
C ARG A 91 0.59 -9.39 44.56
N GLY A 92 -0.50 -10.12 44.53
CA GLY A 92 -1.82 -9.57 44.77
C GLY A 92 -2.93 -10.61 44.72
N ARG A 93 -4.11 -10.15 44.30
CA ARG A 93 -5.30 -11.01 44.18
C ARG A 93 -6.01 -10.80 42.86
N THR A 94 -6.70 -11.81 42.36
CA THR A 94 -7.59 -11.67 41.20
C THR A 94 -8.76 -10.75 41.55
N PHE A 95 -9.21 -9.98 40.53
CA PHE A 95 -10.46 -9.23 40.58
C PHE A 95 -11.06 -9.10 39.18
N VAL A 96 -12.27 -8.59 39.10
CA VAL A 96 -12.94 -8.36 37.82
C VAL A 96 -12.75 -6.93 37.38
N TRP A 97 -12.25 -6.76 36.17
CA TRP A 97 -12.12 -5.46 35.52
C TRP A 97 -12.78 -5.48 34.13
N GLU A 98 -13.84 -4.72 33.96
CA GLU A 98 -14.57 -4.65 32.67
C GLU A 98 -14.95 -6.05 32.13
N ASN A 99 -15.49 -6.92 33.00
CA ASN A 99 -15.89 -8.31 32.75
C ASN A 99 -14.76 -9.28 32.37
N ILE A 100 -13.50 -8.90 32.56
CA ILE A 100 -12.35 -9.80 32.42
C ILE A 100 -11.62 -10.00 33.72
N ALA A 101 -10.94 -11.15 33.83
CA ALA A 101 -10.06 -11.40 34.96
C ALA A 101 -8.83 -10.49 34.93
N ALA A 102 -8.54 -9.86 36.02
CA ALA A 102 -7.44 -8.95 36.25
C ALA A 102 -6.79 -9.17 37.59
N MET A 103 -5.78 -8.41 37.94
CA MET A 103 -5.04 -8.51 39.17
C MET A 103 -5.00 -7.17 39.91
N GLU A 104 -5.30 -7.17 41.21
CA GLU A 104 -5.06 -6.04 42.12
C GLU A 104 -3.75 -6.26 42.86
N ALA A 105 -2.80 -5.35 42.72
CA ALA A 105 -1.48 -5.47 43.33
C ALA A 105 -1.51 -5.05 44.80
N HIS A 106 -0.89 -5.86 45.64
CA HIS A 106 -0.60 -5.52 47.06
C HIS A 106 0.89 -5.23 47.26
N ASP A 107 1.75 -5.91 46.49
CA ASP A 107 3.21 -5.74 46.55
C ASP A 107 3.78 -5.74 45.14
N ILE A 108 4.75 -4.86 44.89
CA ILE A 108 5.42 -4.72 43.59
C ILE A 108 6.92 -4.61 43.85
N ALA A 109 7.66 -5.62 43.39
CA ALA A 109 9.11 -5.62 43.37
C ALA A 109 9.61 -5.28 41.95
N VAL A 110 10.37 -4.21 41.80
CA VAL A 110 10.98 -3.78 40.53
C VAL A 110 12.31 -4.50 40.34
N ALA A 111 12.47 -5.24 39.25
CA ALA A 111 13.68 -6.00 38.93
C ALA A 111 14.61 -5.25 37.97
N GLY A 112 14.09 -4.47 37.00
CA GLY A 112 14.91 -3.79 36.02
C GLY A 112 14.13 -2.96 35.02
N LEU A 113 14.81 -2.57 33.94
CA LEU A 113 14.25 -1.86 32.79
C LEU A 113 14.77 -2.50 31.51
N ILE A 114 13.90 -2.72 30.54
CA ILE A 114 14.23 -3.23 29.22
C ILE A 114 13.67 -2.33 28.12
N THR A 115 14.31 -2.34 26.96
CA THR A 115 13.76 -1.72 25.77
C THR A 115 12.77 -2.69 25.13
N LEU A 116 11.51 -2.25 24.98
CA LEU A 116 10.49 -3.06 24.34
C LEU A 116 10.67 -3.04 22.81
N PRO A 117 10.41 -4.14 22.10
CA PRO A 117 10.38 -4.15 20.65
C PRO A 117 9.29 -3.20 20.13
N PRO A 118 9.39 -2.70 18.89
CA PRO A 118 8.34 -1.91 18.30
C PRO A 118 7.01 -2.69 18.26
N PRO A 119 5.86 -2.02 18.50
CA PRO A 119 4.57 -2.69 18.45
C PRO A 119 4.20 -3.09 17.02
N ASP A 120 3.49 -4.19 16.86
CA ASP A 120 2.98 -4.65 15.57
C ASP A 120 1.72 -3.87 15.14
N ILE A 121 1.41 -3.90 13.85
CA ILE A 121 0.17 -3.34 13.30
C ILE A 121 -0.83 -4.49 13.20
N PRO A 122 -1.87 -4.55 14.05
CA PRO A 122 -2.80 -5.64 14.07
C PRO A 122 -3.82 -5.55 12.92
N LYS A 123 -4.31 -6.69 12.46
CA LYS A 123 -5.53 -6.72 11.66
C LYS A 123 -6.72 -6.33 12.53
N TRP A 124 -7.49 -5.32 12.11
CA TRP A 124 -8.62 -4.83 12.89
C TRP A 124 -9.71 -5.88 13.12
N SER A 125 -9.87 -6.84 12.20
CA SER A 125 -10.75 -8.00 12.37
C SER A 125 -10.40 -8.84 13.60
N ASP A 126 -9.12 -9.01 13.91
CA ASP A 126 -8.67 -9.79 15.07
C ASP A 126 -8.86 -9.01 16.37
N VAL A 127 -8.71 -7.68 16.31
CA VAL A 127 -9.00 -6.81 17.46
C VAL A 127 -10.48 -6.88 17.80
N ARG A 128 -11.37 -6.76 16.80
CA ARG A 128 -12.83 -6.85 17.03
C ARG A 128 -13.29 -8.18 17.61
N LYS A 129 -12.59 -9.28 17.35
CA LYS A 129 -12.88 -10.59 17.96
C LYS A 129 -12.40 -10.74 19.42
N GLY A 130 -11.73 -9.71 19.96
CA GLY A 130 -11.18 -9.75 21.33
C GLY A 130 -9.87 -10.53 21.46
N TRP A 131 -9.35 -11.11 20.40
CA TRP A 131 -8.15 -11.96 20.44
C TRP A 131 -6.88 -11.18 20.79
N ARG A 132 -6.92 -9.86 20.64
CA ARG A 132 -5.76 -8.99 20.87
C ARG A 132 -5.94 -8.02 22.05
N ASN A 133 -6.92 -8.27 22.92
CA ASN A 133 -7.17 -7.39 24.05
C ASN A 133 -5.93 -7.23 24.95
N LEU A 134 -5.62 -5.98 25.34
CA LEU A 134 -4.47 -5.58 26.15
C LEU A 134 -3.10 -5.76 25.47
N ARG A 135 -3.03 -5.97 24.14
CA ARG A 135 -1.76 -6.04 23.44
C ARG A 135 -1.29 -4.66 22.99
N ARG A 136 0.00 -4.44 23.10
CA ARG A 136 0.64 -3.30 22.44
C ARG A 136 0.46 -3.42 20.94
N ALA A 137 0.12 -2.32 20.33
CA ALA A 137 -0.04 -2.29 18.90
C ALA A 137 0.12 -0.86 18.37
N ARG A 138 0.41 -0.75 17.09
CA ARG A 138 0.50 0.51 16.36
C ARG A 138 -0.73 0.67 15.49
N CYS A 139 -1.42 1.80 15.66
CA CYS A 139 -2.52 2.19 14.80
C CYS A 139 -1.98 3.10 13.69
N ARG A 140 -2.37 2.85 12.44
CA ARG A 140 -2.16 3.74 11.30
C ARG A 140 -3.46 3.91 10.55
N GLY A 141 -3.80 5.14 10.20
CA GLY A 141 -4.98 5.40 9.39
C GLY A 141 -5.25 6.89 9.22
N PHE A 142 -6.15 7.20 8.27
CA PHE A 142 -6.68 8.55 8.13
C PHE A 142 -7.78 8.75 9.16
N VAL A 143 -7.80 9.93 9.78
CA VAL A 143 -8.86 10.34 10.69
C VAL A 143 -10.07 10.76 9.89
N ASP A 144 -11.17 10.06 10.06
CA ASP A 144 -12.44 10.35 9.38
C ASP A 144 -13.32 11.31 10.21
N ALA A 145 -13.29 11.17 11.54
CA ALA A 145 -14.05 12.00 12.46
C ALA A 145 -13.30 12.16 13.80
N VAL A 146 -13.61 13.23 14.50
CA VAL A 146 -13.11 13.55 15.84
C VAL A 146 -14.28 13.89 16.74
N ASP A 147 -14.37 13.22 17.88
CA ASP A 147 -15.39 13.46 18.89
C ASP A 147 -14.73 13.62 20.27
N PHE A 148 -15.40 14.36 21.16
CA PHE A 148 -14.97 14.52 22.53
C PHE A 148 -16.07 13.98 23.45
N HIS A 149 -15.68 13.17 24.40
CA HIS A 149 -16.58 12.64 25.39
C HIS A 149 -16.06 12.92 26.81
N THR A 150 -16.93 13.34 27.70
CA THR A 150 -16.62 13.50 29.11
C THR A 150 -17.28 12.39 29.90
N ASP A 151 -16.49 11.62 30.64
CA ASP A 151 -17.05 10.54 31.48
C ASP A 151 -17.71 11.09 32.75
N GLU A 152 -18.42 10.23 33.48
CA GLU A 152 -19.14 10.57 34.72
C GLU A 152 -18.22 11.16 35.80
N LYS A 153 -16.90 10.96 35.70
CA LYS A 153 -15.88 11.50 36.61
C LYS A 153 -15.27 12.81 36.11
N GLY A 154 -15.83 13.41 35.06
CA GLY A 154 -15.36 14.67 34.48
C GLY A 154 -14.08 14.55 33.64
N ARG A 155 -13.61 13.32 33.31
CA ARG A 155 -12.41 13.14 32.48
C ARG A 155 -12.81 13.22 31.02
N VAL A 156 -12.08 14.06 30.29
CA VAL A 156 -12.27 14.23 28.85
C VAL A 156 -11.51 13.14 28.09
N TRP A 157 -12.13 12.61 27.08
CA TRP A 157 -11.53 11.69 26.13
C TRP A 157 -11.68 12.22 24.73
N THR A 158 -10.62 12.11 23.95
CA THR A 158 -10.67 12.38 22.52
C THR A 158 -10.83 11.07 21.77
N TYR A 159 -11.83 11.00 20.90
CA TYR A 159 -12.07 9.86 20.02
C TYR A 159 -11.74 10.25 18.59
N LEU A 160 -10.87 9.47 17.96
CA LEU A 160 -10.59 9.59 16.54
C LEU A 160 -11.17 8.34 15.86
N THR A 161 -12.02 8.56 14.86
CA THR A 161 -12.47 7.47 14.00
C THR A 161 -11.51 7.37 12.83
N THR A 162 -10.88 6.22 12.66
CA THR A 162 -10.05 5.90 11.50
C THR A 162 -10.70 4.74 10.74
N PHE A 163 -10.27 4.45 9.54
CA PHE A 163 -10.85 3.43 8.67
C PHE A 163 -11.18 2.11 9.39
N GLY A 164 -12.36 2.07 10.02
CA GLY A 164 -12.90 0.91 10.76
C GLY A 164 -12.39 0.71 12.19
N ALA A 165 -11.55 1.61 12.71
CA ALA A 165 -11.03 1.57 14.07
C ALA A 165 -11.44 2.83 14.85
N SER A 166 -11.87 2.65 16.09
CA SER A 166 -12.02 3.76 17.06
C SER A 166 -10.74 3.88 17.86
N VAL A 167 -10.13 5.06 17.86
CA VAL A 167 -8.94 5.38 18.65
C VAL A 167 -9.36 6.31 19.78
N ARG A 168 -9.12 5.88 21.02
CA ARG A 168 -9.45 6.62 22.23
C ARG A 168 -8.19 7.15 22.89
N ILE A 169 -8.11 8.45 23.11
CA ILE A 169 -6.97 9.12 23.70
C ILE A 169 -7.38 9.69 25.04
N SER A 170 -6.60 9.44 26.08
CA SER A 170 -6.83 10.02 27.40
C SER A 170 -6.49 11.50 27.37
N GLY A 171 -7.47 12.36 27.68
CA GLY A 171 -7.34 13.80 27.66
C GLY A 171 -7.91 14.45 26.38
N ARG A 172 -8.01 15.78 26.42
CA ARG A 172 -8.37 16.59 25.26
C ARG A 172 -7.12 16.83 24.41
N VAL A 173 -7.19 16.44 23.14
CA VAL A 173 -6.15 16.75 22.16
C VAL A 173 -6.47 18.12 21.59
N GLU A 174 -5.62 19.13 21.86
CA GLU A 174 -5.80 20.46 21.29
C GLU A 174 -5.65 20.43 19.77
N GLY A 175 -6.60 21.04 19.08
CA GLY A 175 -6.59 21.07 17.60
C GLY A 175 -6.92 19.72 16.93
N ALA A 176 -7.49 18.76 17.68
CA ALA A 176 -7.87 17.45 17.12
C ALA A 176 -8.85 17.58 15.95
N GLU A 177 -9.73 18.60 15.94
CA GLU A 177 -10.65 18.89 14.85
C GLU A 177 -9.93 19.08 13.50
N ARG A 178 -8.69 19.56 13.53
CA ARG A 178 -7.84 19.74 12.34
C ARG A 178 -7.19 18.44 11.86
N MET A 179 -7.33 17.35 12.63
CA MET A 179 -6.80 16.03 12.25
C MET A 179 -7.70 15.31 11.26
N VAL A 180 -8.92 15.78 11.00
CA VAL A 180 -9.79 15.17 9.98
C VAL A 180 -9.11 15.24 8.61
N GLY A 181 -8.98 14.11 7.94
CA GLY A 181 -8.25 13.96 6.68
C GLY A 181 -6.73 13.83 6.81
N VAL A 182 -6.21 13.80 8.05
CA VAL A 182 -4.78 13.59 8.34
C VAL A 182 -4.53 12.11 8.60
N ALA A 183 -3.44 11.58 8.06
CA ALA A 183 -2.98 10.24 8.41
C ALA A 183 -2.17 10.31 9.70
N ILE A 184 -2.58 9.50 10.68
CA ILE A 184 -1.92 9.39 11.97
C ILE A 184 -1.23 8.04 12.14
N GLU A 185 -0.18 8.04 12.92
CA GLU A 185 0.44 6.85 13.51
C GLU A 185 0.47 7.03 15.02
N ALA A 186 0.02 6.03 15.76
CA ALA A 186 0.02 6.08 17.21
C ALA A 186 0.32 4.71 17.82
N ASP A 187 1.14 4.71 18.87
CA ASP A 187 1.44 3.52 19.66
C ASP A 187 0.54 3.47 20.88
N GLY A 188 -0.09 2.35 21.13
CA GLY A 188 -1.04 2.16 22.22
C GLY A 188 -1.32 0.69 22.51
N ILE A 189 -2.47 0.43 23.07
CA ILE A 189 -2.98 -0.92 23.29
C ILE A 189 -4.33 -1.13 22.63
N THR A 190 -4.57 -2.36 22.22
CA THR A 190 -5.91 -2.80 21.81
C THR A 190 -6.77 -3.08 23.01
N ARG A 191 -7.99 -2.60 22.99
CA ARG A 191 -8.98 -2.77 24.06
C ARG A 191 -10.28 -3.34 23.51
N ASN A 192 -10.90 -4.16 24.35
CA ASN A 192 -12.23 -4.70 24.09
C ASN A 192 -13.09 -4.60 25.34
N SER A 193 -14.37 -4.28 25.18
CA SER A 193 -15.38 -4.58 26.18
C SER A 193 -15.97 -5.97 25.93
N PHE A 194 -16.38 -6.63 27.00
CA PHE A 194 -16.93 -7.98 26.95
C PHE A 194 -18.28 -8.01 27.65
N ASP A 195 -19.19 -8.87 27.17
CA ASP A 195 -20.41 -9.21 27.90
C ASP A 195 -20.11 -10.18 29.07
N ALA A 196 -21.17 -10.55 29.79
CA ALA A 196 -21.06 -11.49 30.90
C ALA A 196 -20.61 -12.90 30.47
N GLU A 197 -20.85 -13.23 29.19
CA GLU A 197 -20.47 -14.51 28.56
C GLU A 197 -19.06 -14.49 27.98
N GLY A 198 -18.35 -13.35 28.08
CA GLY A 198 -16.97 -13.17 27.56
C GLY A 198 -16.87 -12.95 26.06
N ARG A 199 -17.98 -12.57 25.37
CA ARG A 199 -17.96 -12.19 23.95
C ARG A 199 -17.62 -10.73 23.80
N ALA A 200 -16.75 -10.41 22.84
CA ALA A 200 -16.37 -9.02 22.57
C ALA A 200 -17.54 -8.22 22.01
N LEU A 201 -17.93 -7.14 22.70
CA LEU A 201 -19.00 -6.22 22.32
C LEU A 201 -18.48 -5.06 21.48
N ALA A 202 -17.38 -4.44 21.93
CA ALA A 202 -16.76 -3.31 21.25
C ALA A 202 -15.24 -3.44 21.28
N ALA A 203 -14.59 -2.80 20.34
CA ALA A 203 -13.14 -2.76 20.22
C ALA A 203 -12.66 -1.35 19.90
N TRP A 204 -11.58 -0.94 20.55
CA TRP A 204 -10.93 0.35 20.27
C TRP A 204 -9.43 0.26 20.49
N PHE A 205 -8.75 1.30 20.05
CA PHE A 205 -7.35 1.54 20.34
C PHE A 205 -7.26 2.55 21.48
N GLU A 206 -6.50 2.25 22.53
CA GLU A 206 -6.31 3.18 23.65
C GLU A 206 -4.89 3.71 23.66
N ILE A 207 -4.77 5.04 23.66
CA ILE A 207 -3.51 5.78 23.67
C ILE A 207 -3.41 6.55 24.99
N ALA A 208 -2.27 6.41 25.66
CA ALA A 208 -2.07 6.96 27.01
C ALA A 208 -1.92 8.49 26.98
N SER A 209 -1.32 9.04 25.94
CA SER A 209 -1.00 10.47 25.85
C SER A 209 -1.22 11.00 24.43
N PRO A 210 -1.73 12.22 24.28
CA PRO A 210 -1.77 12.91 22.98
C PRO A 210 -0.42 12.97 22.28
N ASN A 211 0.67 13.00 23.03
CA ASN A 211 2.04 13.06 22.49
C ASN A 211 2.49 11.76 21.78
N ASP A 212 1.78 10.67 22.00
CA ASP A 212 2.05 9.37 21.34
C ASP A 212 1.44 9.32 19.94
N VAL A 213 0.65 10.33 19.55
CA VAL A 213 0.08 10.48 18.21
C VAL A 213 1.02 11.24 17.32
N ARG A 214 1.43 10.65 16.22
CA ARG A 214 2.29 11.27 15.20
C ARG A 214 1.50 11.51 13.94
N ILE A 215 1.62 12.72 13.37
CA ILE A 215 1.08 13.01 12.05
C ILE A 215 2.03 12.43 11.02
N TYR A 216 1.50 11.62 10.13
CA TYR A 216 2.25 10.88 9.12
C TYR A 216 2.14 11.51 7.73
N ALA A 217 0.94 11.92 7.31
CA ALA A 217 0.68 12.66 6.07
C ALA A 217 -0.67 13.37 6.12
N THR A 218 -0.83 14.42 5.34
CA THR A 218 -2.12 15.04 5.13
C THR A 218 -2.77 14.48 3.86
N ARG A 219 -4.09 14.37 3.83
CA ARG A 219 -4.85 13.82 2.68
C ARG A 219 -4.61 14.63 1.39
N ASN A 220 -4.40 15.95 1.53
CA ASN A 220 -4.12 16.83 0.40
C ASN A 220 -2.77 16.57 -0.25
N GLU A 221 -1.76 16.18 0.51
CA GLU A 221 -0.44 15.85 -0.03
C GLU A 221 -0.49 14.63 -0.96
N TRP A 222 -1.18 13.59 -0.57
CA TRP A 222 -1.37 12.40 -1.42
C TRP A 222 -2.14 12.71 -2.70
N GLY A 223 -3.17 13.54 -2.63
CA GLY A 223 -3.93 14.00 -3.79
C GLY A 223 -3.07 14.80 -4.76
N MET A 224 -2.20 15.68 -4.24
CA MET A 224 -1.25 16.44 -5.03
C MET A 224 -0.23 15.53 -5.73
N TYR A 225 0.39 14.59 -5.02
CA TYR A 225 1.34 13.64 -5.62
C TYR A 225 0.70 12.78 -6.70
N ALA A 226 -0.51 12.30 -6.50
CA ALA A 226 -1.27 11.55 -7.49
C ALA A 226 -1.57 12.41 -8.73
N LEU A 227 -1.98 13.67 -8.56
CA LEU A 227 -2.20 14.61 -9.65
C LEU A 227 -0.92 14.88 -10.45
N PHE A 228 0.21 15.14 -9.78
CA PHE A 228 1.50 15.34 -10.43
C PHE A 228 1.96 14.09 -11.19
N ALA A 229 1.75 12.90 -10.65
CA ALA A 229 2.07 11.65 -11.32
C ALA A 229 1.25 11.49 -12.62
N ILE A 230 -0.06 11.73 -12.57
CA ILE A 230 -0.94 11.66 -13.75
C ILE A 230 -0.52 12.68 -14.80
N LEU A 231 -0.29 13.94 -14.40
CA LEU A 231 0.14 15.00 -15.30
C LEU A 231 1.49 14.67 -15.97
N SER A 232 2.42 14.11 -15.22
CA SER A 232 3.73 13.68 -15.74
C SER A 232 3.60 12.58 -16.80
N VAL A 233 2.76 11.58 -16.57
CA VAL A 233 2.49 10.51 -17.53
C VAL A 233 1.84 11.08 -18.81
N LEU A 234 0.87 11.96 -18.67
CA LEU A 234 0.23 12.62 -19.83
C LEU A 234 1.21 13.49 -20.63
N ALA A 235 2.09 14.22 -19.95
CA ALA A 235 3.12 15.03 -20.61
C ALA A 235 4.11 14.17 -21.40
N ILE A 236 4.57 13.05 -20.85
CA ILE A 236 5.46 12.10 -21.52
C ILE A 236 4.76 11.49 -22.75
N ALA A 237 3.51 11.08 -22.61
CA ALA A 237 2.72 10.53 -23.71
C ALA A 237 2.51 11.56 -24.84
N ALA A 238 2.18 12.80 -24.50
CA ALA A 238 2.02 13.89 -25.47
C ALA A 238 3.33 14.20 -26.21
N LEU A 239 4.46 14.21 -25.49
CA LEU A 239 5.79 14.40 -26.09
C LEU A 239 6.14 13.27 -27.06
N GLY A 240 5.92 12.02 -26.64
CA GLY A 240 6.15 10.83 -27.48
C GLY A 240 5.30 10.86 -28.75
N PHE A 241 4.00 11.18 -28.62
CA PHE A 241 3.11 11.32 -29.76
C PHE A 241 3.55 12.47 -30.70
N GLY A 242 3.95 13.62 -30.15
CA GLY A 242 4.48 14.75 -30.91
C GLY A 242 5.73 14.38 -31.70
N ILE A 243 6.68 13.68 -31.11
CA ILE A 243 7.90 13.21 -31.81
C ILE A 243 7.54 12.22 -32.93
N ALA A 244 6.67 11.25 -32.65
CA ALA A 244 6.22 10.28 -33.65
C ALA A 244 5.52 10.96 -34.84
N TYR A 245 4.65 11.92 -34.56
CA TYR A 245 3.96 12.72 -35.58
C TYR A 245 4.95 13.53 -36.45
N LEU A 246 5.92 14.20 -35.83
CA LEU A 246 6.93 14.97 -36.57
C LEU A 246 7.81 14.06 -37.43
N ARG A 247 8.19 12.87 -36.95
CA ARG A 247 8.93 11.87 -37.74
C ARG A 247 8.11 11.36 -38.93
N ALA A 248 6.84 11.03 -38.71
CA ALA A 248 5.95 10.61 -39.80
C ALA A 248 5.75 11.69 -40.84
N ARG A 249 5.59 12.96 -40.43
CA ARG A 249 5.47 14.12 -41.33
C ARG A 249 6.74 14.35 -42.15
N ARG A 250 7.93 14.22 -41.54
CA ARG A 250 9.22 14.32 -42.29
C ARG A 250 9.32 13.21 -43.33
N LYS A 251 9.06 11.96 -42.94
CA LYS A 251 9.11 10.83 -43.86
C LYS A 251 8.17 10.99 -45.06
N ARG A 252 6.96 11.53 -44.86
CA ARG A 252 6.02 11.85 -45.97
C ARG A 252 6.60 12.91 -46.91
N LYS A 253 7.15 13.99 -46.35
CA LYS A 253 7.77 15.03 -47.19
C LYS A 253 8.95 14.50 -47.98
N ASP A 254 9.81 13.68 -47.40
CA ASP A 254 10.95 13.07 -48.08
C ASP A 254 10.48 12.16 -49.24
N MET A 255 9.42 11.36 -49.01
CA MET A 255 8.82 10.55 -50.09
C MET A 255 8.21 11.40 -51.21
N GLU A 256 7.53 12.51 -50.89
CA GLU A 256 6.98 13.44 -51.84
C GLU A 256 8.09 14.09 -52.70
N LEU A 257 9.21 14.49 -52.07
CA LEU A 257 10.37 15.05 -52.78
C LEU A 257 11.01 14.05 -53.72
N VAL A 258 11.21 12.81 -53.28
CA VAL A 258 11.76 11.73 -54.12
C VAL A 258 10.82 11.44 -55.31
N ALA A 259 9.51 11.38 -55.05
CA ALA A 259 8.53 11.17 -56.12
C ALA A 259 8.50 12.34 -57.14
N ALA A 260 8.61 13.58 -56.66
CA ALA A 260 8.68 14.75 -57.52
C ALA A 260 9.96 14.78 -58.36
N ASP A 261 11.11 14.42 -57.79
CA ASP A 261 12.39 14.36 -58.49
C ASP A 261 12.39 13.25 -59.58
N ARG A 262 11.86 12.07 -59.26
CA ARG A 262 11.67 10.99 -60.25
C ARG A 262 10.78 11.42 -61.42
N ARG A 263 9.68 12.12 -61.16
CA ARG A 263 8.79 12.64 -62.20
C ARG A 263 9.53 13.66 -63.08
N ARG A 264 10.33 14.55 -62.47
CA ARG A 264 11.10 15.54 -63.22
C ARG A 264 12.16 14.89 -64.14
N ILE A 265 12.89 13.88 -63.57
CA ILE A 265 13.89 13.13 -64.40
C ILE A 265 13.21 12.36 -65.48
N ALA A 266 12.08 11.71 -65.29
CA ALA A 266 11.33 11.00 -66.30
C ALA A 266 10.88 11.96 -67.43
N ALA A 267 10.38 13.15 -67.11
CA ALA A 267 9.98 14.15 -68.08
C ALA A 267 11.18 14.66 -68.89
N GLN A 268 12.31 14.97 -68.26
CA GLN A 268 13.54 15.42 -68.96
C GLN A 268 14.10 14.33 -69.89
N LEU A 269 14.10 13.05 -69.41
CA LEU A 269 14.51 11.94 -70.26
C LEU A 269 13.60 11.78 -71.47
N HIS A 270 12.30 11.87 -71.29
CA HIS A 270 11.31 11.79 -72.36
C HIS A 270 11.59 12.84 -73.45
N ASP A 271 11.67 14.12 -73.00
CA ASP A 271 11.89 15.24 -73.95
C ASP A 271 13.23 15.11 -74.67
N THR A 272 14.32 14.78 -73.96
CA THR A 272 15.65 14.68 -74.54
C THR A 272 15.77 13.51 -75.52
N ILE A 273 15.30 12.32 -75.09
CA ILE A 273 15.38 11.10 -75.89
C ILE A 273 14.47 11.22 -77.17
N ASP A 274 13.24 11.70 -76.99
CA ASP A 274 12.32 11.88 -78.11
C ASP A 274 12.86 12.86 -79.11
N GLN A 275 13.51 13.96 -78.66
CA GLN A 275 14.17 14.91 -79.65
C GLN A 275 15.31 14.25 -80.42
N HIS A 276 16.19 13.49 -79.74
CA HIS A 276 17.31 12.81 -80.40
C HIS A 276 16.85 11.71 -81.34
N LEU A 277 15.88 10.90 -80.90
CA LEU A 277 15.32 9.84 -81.78
C LEU A 277 14.53 10.40 -82.96
N ALA A 278 13.80 11.49 -82.78
CA ALA A 278 13.10 12.16 -83.83
C ALA A 278 14.10 12.75 -84.86
N GLY A 279 15.19 13.39 -84.40
CA GLY A 279 16.25 13.91 -85.24
C GLY A 279 16.94 12.80 -86.03
N ALA A 280 17.30 11.68 -85.36
CA ALA A 280 17.90 10.55 -86.05
C ALA A 280 16.96 9.91 -87.07
N ASN A 281 15.68 9.75 -86.77
CA ASN A 281 14.67 9.23 -87.64
C ASN A 281 14.50 10.12 -88.87
N PHE A 282 14.51 11.44 -88.67
CA PHE A 282 14.45 12.41 -89.80
C PHE A 282 15.64 12.23 -90.75
N LEU A 283 16.88 12.13 -90.22
CA LEU A 283 18.09 11.93 -91.03
C LEU A 283 18.06 10.61 -91.83
N LEU A 284 17.63 9.51 -91.17
CA LEU A 284 17.49 8.20 -91.85
C LEU A 284 16.42 8.22 -92.90
N THR A 285 15.29 8.85 -92.67
CA THR A 285 14.22 9.01 -93.68
C THR A 285 14.70 9.87 -94.86
N ALA A 286 15.44 10.93 -94.61
CA ALA A 286 16.02 11.78 -95.64
C ALA A 286 17.04 11.00 -96.47
N ALA A 287 17.87 10.14 -95.83
CA ALA A 287 18.81 9.27 -96.52
C ALA A 287 18.11 8.25 -97.40
N LEU A 288 17.02 7.61 -96.94
CA LEU A 288 16.23 6.66 -97.77
C LEU A 288 15.50 7.30 -98.91
N ALA A 289 15.18 8.60 -98.85
CA ALA A 289 14.55 9.34 -99.88
C ALA A 289 15.55 9.80 -101.01
N SER A 290 16.81 9.60 -100.77
CA SER A 290 17.86 9.96 -101.79
C SER A 290 17.93 8.92 -102.88
N GLU A 291 17.76 9.36 -104.11
CA GLU A 291 17.91 8.50 -105.31
C GLU A 291 19.37 8.07 -105.56
N ALA A 292 20.35 8.71 -104.93
CA ALA A 292 21.77 8.44 -105.07
C ALA A 292 22.27 7.32 -104.18
N LEU A 293 21.43 6.69 -103.34
CA LEU A 293 21.81 5.65 -102.37
C LEU A 293 21.89 4.26 -103.03
N PRO A 294 23.06 3.58 -103.01
CA PRO A 294 23.20 2.24 -103.58
C PRO A 294 22.33 1.23 -102.84
N ASP A 295 21.84 0.20 -103.58
CA ASP A 295 20.90 -0.79 -102.99
C ASP A 295 21.47 -1.54 -101.76
N THR A 296 22.77 -1.81 -101.73
CA THR A 296 23.45 -2.41 -100.59
C THR A 296 23.44 -1.54 -99.34
N GLU A 297 23.58 -0.22 -99.52
CA GLU A 297 23.57 0.74 -98.39
C GLU A 297 22.15 1.09 -97.96
N ARG A 298 21.19 0.99 -98.83
CA ARG A 298 19.77 1.17 -98.51
C ARG A 298 19.29 0.17 -97.44
N GLY A 299 19.69 -1.12 -97.61
CA GLY A 299 19.37 -2.15 -96.59
C GLY A 299 19.96 -1.88 -95.20
N HIS A 300 21.16 -1.27 -95.13
CA HIS A 300 21.78 -0.85 -93.90
C HIS A 300 21.03 0.31 -93.23
N VAL A 301 20.58 1.28 -94.03
CA VAL A 301 19.80 2.42 -93.50
C VAL A 301 18.40 1.98 -93.04
N GLU A 302 17.75 1.05 -93.76
CA GLU A 302 16.47 0.45 -93.32
C GLU A 302 16.61 -0.30 -92.00
N ASN A 303 17.66 -1.10 -91.90
CA ASN A 303 17.96 -1.78 -90.59
C ASN A 303 18.22 -0.79 -89.45
N ALA A 304 18.96 0.30 -89.72
CA ALA A 304 19.20 1.34 -88.71
C ALA A 304 17.89 2.04 -88.28
N ALA A 305 16.99 2.29 -89.24
CA ALA A 305 15.65 2.85 -88.94
C ALA A 305 14.80 1.94 -88.11
N GLN A 306 14.86 0.61 -88.36
CA GLN A 306 14.15 -0.39 -87.53
C GLN A 306 14.72 -0.43 -86.11
N VAL A 307 16.04 -0.50 -85.94
CA VAL A 307 16.69 -0.47 -84.62
C VAL A 307 16.32 0.80 -83.85
N LEU A 308 16.22 1.94 -84.53
CA LEU A 308 15.80 3.19 -83.90
C LEU A 308 14.34 3.17 -83.47
N ALA A 309 13.46 2.56 -84.27
CA ALA A 309 12.04 2.36 -83.86
C ALA A 309 11.88 1.45 -82.65
N ASP A 310 12.66 0.36 -82.62
CA ASP A 310 12.66 -0.57 -81.43
C ASP A 310 13.24 0.11 -80.20
N ALA A 311 14.32 0.89 -80.36
CA ALA A 311 14.87 1.68 -79.23
C ALA A 311 13.88 2.73 -78.71
N LYS A 312 13.10 3.37 -79.60
CA LYS A 312 12.03 4.30 -79.20
C LYS A 312 10.93 3.61 -78.41
N ALA A 313 10.49 2.44 -78.84
CA ALA A 313 9.50 1.66 -78.13
C ALA A 313 10.00 1.22 -76.72
N ALA A 314 11.21 0.67 -76.65
CA ALA A 314 11.83 0.26 -75.39
C ALA A 314 12.00 1.41 -74.36
N THR A 315 12.40 2.59 -74.86
CA THR A 315 12.55 3.80 -74.09
C THR A 315 11.21 4.26 -73.47
N ARG A 316 10.17 4.20 -74.35
CA ARG A 316 8.82 4.58 -73.90
C ARG A 316 8.29 3.63 -72.82
N ASP A 317 8.50 2.33 -72.97
CA ASP A 317 8.10 1.33 -71.95
C ASP A 317 8.86 1.54 -70.61
N MET A 318 10.16 1.87 -70.67
CA MET A 318 10.96 2.18 -69.49
C MET A 318 10.46 3.43 -68.76
N ILE A 319 10.08 4.49 -69.51
CA ILE A 319 9.53 5.72 -68.92
C ILE A 319 8.18 5.44 -68.27
N VAL A 320 7.31 4.65 -68.87
CA VAL A 320 6.02 4.26 -68.30
C VAL A 320 6.21 3.42 -67.05
N SER A 321 7.18 2.51 -67.01
CA SER A 321 7.46 1.70 -65.79
C SER A 321 7.94 2.59 -64.65
N LEU A 322 8.83 3.53 -64.87
CA LEU A 322 9.29 4.52 -63.90
C LEU A 322 8.17 5.40 -63.35
N GLN A 323 7.17 5.72 -64.14
CA GLN A 323 6.00 6.48 -63.71
C GLN A 323 5.03 5.63 -62.92
N THR A 324 4.89 4.35 -63.26
CA THR A 324 3.95 3.43 -62.58
C THR A 324 4.46 2.97 -61.22
N GLU A 325 5.76 2.69 -61.06
CA GLU A 325 6.39 2.40 -59.78
C GLU A 325 6.24 3.56 -58.76
N SER A 326 6.29 4.80 -59.28
CA SER A 326 6.06 5.99 -58.44
C SER A 326 4.65 6.10 -57.85
N ILE A 327 3.66 5.42 -58.41
CA ILE A 327 2.27 5.41 -57.91
C ILE A 327 2.06 4.27 -56.90
N GLY A 328 2.75 3.14 -57.07
CA GLY A 328 2.67 1.99 -56.16
C GLY A 328 3.31 2.24 -54.77
N ASP A 329 4.39 3.05 -54.73
CA ASP A 329 5.06 3.42 -53.47
C ASP A 329 4.32 4.54 -52.68
N ALA A 330 3.28 5.13 -53.27
CA ALA A 330 2.50 6.24 -52.65
C ALA A 330 1.17 5.81 -52.01
N LEU A 331 0.77 4.54 -52.13
CA LEU A 331 -0.40 3.91 -51.48
C LEU A 331 0.02 3.04 -50.29
#